data_bc2d2ea06d74733b1aae60570effafe2
#
_entry.id   bc2d2ea06d74733b1aae60570effafe2
#
_cell.length_a   1.000
_cell.length_b   1.000
_cell.length_c   1.000
_cell.angle_alpha   90.00
_cell.angle_beta   90.00
_cell.angle_gamma   90.00
#
_symmetry.space_group_name_H-M   'P 1'
#
loop_
_entity.id
_entity.type
_entity.pdbx_description
1 polymer ?
#
loop_
_entity_poly.entity_id
_entity_poly.type
_entity_poly.pdbx_seq_one_letter_code
_entity_poly.pdbx_strand_id
1 'polypeptide(L)'
;GTGSASGIIIAQKDNKMYIATNNHVVEGATSVTIIFNDESKVSATVKGTDSSTDLAVVEVDMSKLSDSTKKNIKIATIGDSKKTKVGEQAIAIGNALGYGTSVTVGYISAKDREIDAEDSASVKLIQTDAAINPGNSGGALVNSKGEVIAINSSKFASEEVEGMGFAIPMATAEPILEELMNQKEVAANNQAYLGITGRDVTSEYEQAYGIPQGIYISEVSAGSPAEKAGLQKGYIITKLNGT
;
A
#
# COMPACT_ATOMS: atom_id res chain seq x y z
N GLY A 1 -4.27 0.51 -19.30
CA GLY A 1 -4.08 -0.94 -19.13
C GLY A 1 -4.98 -1.48 -18.04
N THR A 2 -5.30 -2.78 -18.07
CA THR A 2 -5.96 -3.48 -16.97
C THR A 2 -4.91 -4.27 -16.22
N GLY A 3 -4.77 -4.04 -14.92
CA GLY A 3 -3.94 -4.83 -14.00
C GLY A 3 -4.78 -5.75 -13.14
N SER A 4 -4.23 -6.86 -12.69
CA SER A 4 -4.82 -7.76 -11.71
C SER A 4 -3.91 -7.88 -10.50
N ALA A 5 -4.50 -7.84 -9.31
CA ALA A 5 -3.78 -7.92 -8.03
C ALA A 5 -4.70 -8.54 -6.97
N SER A 6 -4.23 -8.57 -5.75
CA SER A 6 -4.95 -9.15 -4.62
C SER A 6 -5.27 -8.12 -3.54
N GLY A 7 -6.16 -8.50 -2.63
CA GLY A 7 -6.49 -7.72 -1.46
C GLY A 7 -6.91 -8.59 -0.29
N ILE A 8 -6.88 -8.01 0.90
CA ILE A 8 -7.22 -8.66 2.16
C ILE A 8 -8.41 -7.93 2.79
N ILE A 9 -9.49 -8.62 3.05
CA ILE A 9 -10.64 -8.04 3.77
C ILE A 9 -10.24 -7.86 5.23
N ILE A 10 -10.07 -6.60 5.66
CA ILE A 10 -9.55 -6.28 6.98
C ILE A 10 -10.61 -5.79 7.96
N ALA A 11 -11.71 -5.21 7.46
CA ALA A 11 -12.78 -4.69 8.33
C ALA A 11 -14.14 -4.62 7.62
N GLN A 12 -15.19 -4.60 8.44
CA GLN A 12 -16.55 -4.24 8.04
C GLN A 12 -17.11 -3.26 9.07
N LYS A 13 -17.63 -2.14 8.60
CA LYS A 13 -18.23 -1.09 9.45
C LYS A 13 -19.22 -0.28 8.63
N ASP A 14 -20.36 0.08 9.22
CA ASP A 14 -21.36 0.99 8.64
C ASP A 14 -21.80 0.60 7.21
N ASN A 15 -22.07 -0.70 6.99
CA ASN A 15 -22.43 -1.28 5.70
C ASN A 15 -21.34 -1.13 4.61
N LYS A 16 -20.10 -0.89 5.03
CA LYS A 16 -18.91 -0.81 4.18
C LYS A 16 -17.96 -1.94 4.53
N MET A 17 -17.28 -2.44 3.52
CA MET A 17 -16.19 -3.40 3.64
C MET A 17 -14.90 -2.73 3.21
N TYR A 18 -13.85 -2.91 4.00
CA TYR A 18 -12.52 -2.34 3.75
C TYR A 18 -11.55 -3.46 3.40
N ILE A 19 -10.82 -3.24 2.32
CA ILE A 19 -9.88 -4.19 1.75
C ILE A 19 -8.52 -3.52 1.69
N ALA A 20 -7.52 -4.09 2.34
CA ALA A 20 -6.13 -3.67 2.22
C ALA A 20 -5.53 -4.21 0.91
N THR A 21 -4.71 -3.41 0.26
CA THR A 21 -3.92 -3.75 -0.92
C THR A 21 -2.67 -2.87 -0.99
N ASN A 22 -1.87 -2.95 -2.05
CA ASN A 22 -0.74 -2.06 -2.26
C ASN A 22 -1.15 -0.75 -2.98
N ASN A 23 -0.39 0.33 -2.73
CA ASN A 23 -0.58 1.60 -3.41
C ASN A 23 -0.34 1.45 -4.92
N HIS A 24 0.76 0.82 -5.35
CA HIS A 24 1.07 0.64 -6.77
C HIS A 24 -0.02 -0.12 -7.55
N VAL A 25 -0.87 -0.88 -6.87
CA VAL A 25 -2.01 -1.61 -7.49
C VAL A 25 -3.14 -0.66 -7.90
N VAL A 26 -3.37 0.39 -7.13
CA VAL A 26 -4.48 1.34 -7.33
C VAL A 26 -4.04 2.68 -7.89
N GLU A 27 -2.75 2.95 -7.92
CA GLU A 27 -2.18 4.19 -8.43
C GLU A 27 -2.53 4.41 -9.89
N GLY A 28 -3.06 5.60 -10.20
CA GLY A 28 -3.49 5.95 -11.56
C GLY A 28 -4.69 5.14 -12.08
N ALA A 29 -5.31 4.30 -11.27
CA ALA A 29 -6.49 3.54 -11.67
C ALA A 29 -7.72 4.45 -11.83
N THR A 30 -8.36 4.41 -12.98
CA THR A 30 -9.62 5.11 -13.22
C THR A 30 -10.83 4.42 -12.59
N SER A 31 -10.71 3.12 -12.32
CA SER A 31 -11.74 2.31 -11.65
C SER A 31 -11.12 1.08 -11.00
N VAL A 32 -11.68 0.67 -9.87
CA VAL A 32 -11.29 -0.54 -9.15
C VAL A 32 -12.50 -1.47 -9.07
N THR A 33 -12.30 -2.74 -9.40
CA THR A 33 -13.33 -3.78 -9.31
C THR A 33 -12.82 -4.92 -8.45
N ILE A 34 -13.58 -5.28 -7.43
CA ILE A 34 -13.31 -6.45 -6.60
C ILE A 34 -14.02 -7.66 -7.19
N ILE A 35 -13.28 -8.75 -7.31
CA ILE A 35 -13.80 -10.07 -7.73
C ILE A 35 -13.67 -10.99 -6.52
N PHE A 36 -14.79 -11.55 -6.08
CA PHE A 36 -14.84 -12.48 -4.95
C PHE A 36 -14.66 -13.92 -5.39
N ASN A 37 -14.47 -14.84 -4.44
CA ASN A 37 -14.30 -16.28 -4.72
C ASN A 37 -15.51 -16.93 -5.42
N ASP A 38 -16.69 -16.34 -5.32
CA ASP A 38 -17.89 -16.76 -6.04
C ASP A 38 -18.03 -16.10 -7.43
N GLU A 39 -16.94 -15.51 -7.92
CA GLU A 39 -16.83 -14.78 -9.19
C GLU A 39 -17.70 -13.50 -9.27
N SER A 40 -18.40 -13.16 -8.20
CA SER A 40 -19.15 -11.91 -8.16
C SER A 40 -18.23 -10.71 -8.23
N LYS A 41 -18.68 -9.65 -8.92
CA LYS A 41 -17.92 -8.43 -9.16
C LYS A 41 -18.63 -7.23 -8.59
N VAL A 42 -17.88 -6.36 -7.94
CA VAL A 42 -18.39 -5.10 -7.42
C VAL A 42 -17.38 -3.98 -7.61
N SER A 43 -17.85 -2.79 -7.94
CA SER A 43 -17.00 -1.59 -7.98
C SER A 43 -16.60 -1.19 -6.57
N ALA A 44 -15.36 -0.80 -6.41
CA ALA A 44 -14.79 -0.29 -5.18
C ALA A 44 -14.30 1.14 -5.36
N THR A 45 -14.19 1.87 -4.26
CA THR A 45 -13.61 3.22 -4.21
C THR A 45 -12.28 3.15 -3.46
N VAL A 46 -11.25 3.82 -3.97
CA VAL A 46 -10.01 3.98 -3.22
C VAL A 46 -10.29 4.90 -2.04
N LYS A 47 -10.16 4.38 -0.82
CA LYS A 47 -10.45 5.09 0.41
C LYS A 47 -9.28 5.97 0.85
N GLY A 48 -8.07 5.48 0.67
CA GLY A 48 -6.83 6.18 0.96
C GLY A 48 -5.62 5.37 0.50
N THR A 49 -4.50 6.07 0.32
CA THR A 49 -3.22 5.49 -0.12
C THR A 49 -2.07 6.07 0.67
N ASP A 50 -1.03 5.27 0.86
CA ASP A 50 0.28 5.69 1.34
C ASP A 50 1.35 5.16 0.39
N SER A 51 1.90 6.05 -0.43
CA SER A 51 2.93 5.70 -1.41
C SER A 51 4.27 5.37 -0.75
N SER A 52 4.53 5.93 0.43
CA SER A 52 5.80 5.75 1.15
C SER A 52 5.96 4.32 1.67
N THR A 53 4.87 3.68 2.06
CA THR A 53 4.86 2.29 2.54
C THR A 53 4.25 1.31 1.54
N ASP A 54 3.82 1.80 0.36
CA ASP A 54 3.14 1.02 -0.66
C ASP A 54 1.84 0.35 -0.16
N LEU A 55 1.04 1.07 0.62
CA LEU A 55 -0.23 0.60 1.16
C LEU A 55 -1.42 1.38 0.61
N ALA A 56 -2.56 0.71 0.47
CA ALA A 56 -3.83 1.31 0.11
C ALA A 56 -5.00 0.59 0.79
N VAL A 57 -6.09 1.32 0.98
CA VAL A 57 -7.39 0.77 1.37
C VAL A 57 -8.41 1.06 0.29
N VAL A 58 -9.14 0.05 -0.12
CA VAL A 58 -10.32 0.21 -0.98
C VAL A 58 -11.59 -0.12 -0.19
N GLU A 59 -12.65 0.61 -0.48
CA GLU A 59 -13.94 0.52 0.17
C GLU A 59 -14.99 -0.06 -0.80
N VAL A 60 -15.79 -1.01 -0.32
CA VAL A 60 -16.92 -1.60 -1.04
C VAL A 60 -18.20 -1.33 -0.27
N ASP A 61 -19.22 -0.84 -0.97
CA ASP A 61 -20.58 -0.73 -0.43
C ASP A 61 -21.23 -2.12 -0.42
N MET A 62 -21.45 -2.66 0.78
CA MET A 62 -22.02 -4.00 0.97
C MET A 62 -23.49 -4.12 0.51
N SER A 63 -24.21 -2.99 0.33
CA SER A 63 -25.57 -3.04 -0.24
C SER A 63 -25.59 -3.54 -1.68
N LYS A 64 -24.46 -3.42 -2.39
CA LYS A 64 -24.28 -3.86 -3.79
C LYS A 64 -23.95 -5.36 -3.91
N LEU A 65 -23.72 -6.04 -2.78
CA LEU A 65 -23.38 -7.46 -2.76
C LEU A 65 -24.63 -8.33 -2.60
N SER A 66 -24.64 -9.50 -3.25
CA SER A 66 -25.67 -10.52 -3.01
C SER A 66 -25.58 -11.09 -1.60
N ASP A 67 -26.67 -11.65 -1.10
CA ASP A 67 -26.69 -12.28 0.22
C ASP A 67 -25.79 -13.54 0.27
N SER A 68 -25.63 -14.24 -0.85
CA SER A 68 -24.70 -15.37 -0.97
C SER A 68 -23.25 -14.92 -0.83
N THR A 69 -22.85 -13.84 -1.51
CA THR A 69 -21.50 -13.26 -1.39
C THR A 69 -21.23 -12.80 0.02
N LYS A 70 -22.17 -12.05 0.63
CA LYS A 70 -22.05 -11.58 2.03
C LYS A 70 -21.81 -12.70 3.04
N LYS A 71 -22.47 -13.84 2.87
CA LYS A 71 -22.31 -15.03 3.76
C LYS A 71 -20.92 -15.66 3.66
N ASN A 72 -20.26 -15.53 2.50
CA ASN A 72 -18.95 -16.11 2.26
C ASN A 72 -17.79 -15.19 2.63
N ILE A 73 -18.05 -13.90 2.85
CA ILE A 73 -17.05 -12.92 3.26
C ILE A 73 -16.62 -13.21 4.70
N LYS A 74 -15.31 -13.22 4.92
CA LYS A 74 -14.71 -13.28 6.25
C LYS A 74 -13.63 -12.23 6.37
N ILE A 75 -13.63 -11.54 7.51
CA ILE A 75 -12.55 -10.62 7.89
C ILE A 75 -11.32 -11.46 8.24
N ALA A 76 -10.16 -11.07 7.73
CA ALA A 76 -8.91 -11.75 8.01
C ALA A 76 -8.54 -11.64 9.50
N THR A 77 -7.99 -12.71 10.06
CA THR A 77 -7.39 -12.67 11.39
C THR A 77 -5.98 -12.12 11.27
N ILE A 78 -5.71 -11.02 11.95
CA ILE A 78 -4.40 -10.38 11.95
C ILE A 78 -3.52 -11.02 13.02
N GLY A 79 -2.31 -11.42 12.62
CA GLY A 79 -1.29 -11.97 13.49
C GLY A 79 -0.25 -10.94 13.91
N ASP A 80 0.45 -11.21 15.00
CA ASP A 80 1.51 -10.34 15.52
C ASP A 80 2.84 -10.59 14.77
N SER A 81 3.11 -9.79 13.74
CA SER A 81 4.34 -9.92 12.94
C SER A 81 5.64 -9.65 13.73
N LYS A 82 5.57 -8.96 14.89
CA LYS A 82 6.73 -8.75 15.76
C LYS A 82 7.22 -10.07 16.35
N LYS A 83 6.31 -11.03 16.57
CA LYS A 83 6.62 -12.36 17.11
C LYS A 83 7.09 -13.36 16.07
N THR A 84 6.91 -13.08 14.79
CA THR A 84 7.37 -13.93 13.68
C THR A 84 8.88 -14.15 13.77
N LYS A 85 9.34 -15.36 13.50
CA LYS A 85 10.75 -15.75 13.54
C LYS A 85 11.23 -16.24 12.19
N VAL A 86 12.50 -16.03 11.90
CA VAL A 86 13.18 -16.63 10.75
C VAL A 86 13.09 -18.16 10.87
N GLY A 87 12.79 -18.83 9.76
CA GLY A 87 12.55 -20.27 9.68
C GLY A 87 11.11 -20.70 9.96
N GLU A 88 10.20 -19.79 10.35
CA GLU A 88 8.76 -20.11 10.44
C GLU A 88 8.16 -20.22 9.04
N GLN A 89 7.16 -21.09 8.90
CA GLN A 89 6.43 -21.26 7.65
C GLN A 89 5.69 -19.98 7.26
N ALA A 90 5.79 -19.63 5.99
CA ALA A 90 5.11 -18.51 5.36
C ALA A 90 4.28 -19.02 4.17
N ILE A 91 3.02 -18.61 4.11
CA ILE A 91 2.08 -18.99 3.06
C ILE A 91 1.59 -17.70 2.41
N ALA A 92 1.98 -17.48 1.15
CA ALA A 92 1.52 -16.34 0.38
C ALA A 92 0.25 -16.71 -0.40
N ILE A 93 -0.78 -15.88 -0.27
CA ILE A 93 -2.09 -16.07 -0.89
C ILE A 93 -2.37 -14.87 -1.78
N GLY A 94 -2.78 -15.12 -3.02
CA GLY A 94 -3.15 -14.07 -3.95
C GLY A 94 -3.62 -14.61 -5.28
N ASN A 95 -3.87 -13.73 -6.24
CA ASN A 95 -4.29 -14.08 -7.59
C ASN A 95 -3.13 -13.86 -8.57
N ALA A 96 -2.10 -14.71 -8.48
CA ALA A 96 -0.93 -14.59 -9.33
C ALA A 96 -1.32 -14.66 -10.82
N LEU A 97 -0.89 -13.65 -11.57
CA LEU A 97 -1.11 -13.51 -13.02
C LEU A 97 -2.60 -13.53 -13.47
N GLY A 98 -3.54 -13.36 -12.54
CA GLY A 98 -4.98 -13.33 -12.87
C GLY A 98 -5.60 -14.71 -13.17
N TYR A 99 -4.90 -15.80 -12.90
CA TYR A 99 -5.39 -17.17 -13.13
C TYR A 99 -6.27 -17.73 -12.00
N GLY A 100 -6.69 -16.89 -11.07
CA GLY A 100 -7.45 -17.29 -9.88
C GLY A 100 -6.58 -17.34 -8.62
N THR A 101 -7.23 -17.55 -7.48
CA THR A 101 -6.52 -17.62 -6.19
C THR A 101 -5.47 -18.72 -6.20
N SER A 102 -4.24 -18.36 -5.93
CA SER A 102 -3.10 -19.24 -5.82
C SER A 102 -2.46 -19.14 -4.43
N VAL A 103 -1.81 -20.22 -4.02
CA VAL A 103 -1.11 -20.33 -2.74
C VAL A 103 0.31 -20.79 -3.02
N THR A 104 1.28 -20.05 -2.50
CA THR A 104 2.69 -20.47 -2.50
C THR A 104 3.15 -20.61 -1.05
N VAL A 105 4.00 -21.60 -0.78
CA VAL A 105 4.47 -21.93 0.55
C VAL A 105 5.98 -21.85 0.59
N GLY A 106 6.51 -21.24 1.62
CA GLY A 106 7.92 -21.12 1.91
C GLY A 106 8.13 -20.85 3.39
N TYR A 107 9.20 -20.15 3.69
CA TYR A 107 9.61 -19.83 5.05
C TYR A 107 9.98 -18.34 5.16
N ILE A 108 9.97 -17.82 6.37
CA ILE A 108 10.52 -16.49 6.65
C ILE A 108 12.04 -16.58 6.56
N SER A 109 12.61 -15.94 5.55
CA SER A 109 14.06 -15.97 5.26
C SER A 109 14.81 -14.88 6.06
N ALA A 110 14.20 -13.72 6.26
CA ALA A 110 14.73 -12.62 7.06
C ALA A 110 13.63 -11.70 7.56
N LYS A 111 13.97 -10.85 8.54
CA LYS A 111 13.13 -9.78 9.07
C LYS A 111 13.88 -8.46 9.02
N ASP A 112 13.13 -7.38 9.13
CA ASP A 112 13.67 -6.01 9.21
C ASP A 112 14.63 -5.68 8.06
N ARG A 113 14.36 -6.22 6.87
CA ARG A 113 15.10 -5.89 5.65
C ARG A 113 14.73 -4.48 5.19
N GLU A 114 15.66 -3.59 5.25
CA GLU A 114 15.55 -2.27 4.64
C GLU A 114 15.93 -2.40 3.16
N ILE A 115 15.01 -1.99 2.28
CA ILE A 115 15.22 -1.94 0.84
C ILE A 115 15.09 -0.49 0.44
N ASP A 116 16.12 0.05 -0.16
CA ASP A 116 16.13 1.37 -0.75
C ASP A 116 15.32 1.31 -2.06
N ALA A 117 14.06 1.71 -1.98
CA ALA A 117 13.26 1.93 -3.17
C ALA A 117 13.37 3.41 -3.57
N GLU A 118 13.63 3.68 -4.84
CA GLU A 118 13.94 5.02 -5.37
C GLU A 118 12.93 6.12 -5.00
N ASP A 119 11.71 5.77 -4.59
CA ASP A 119 10.62 6.70 -4.24
C ASP A 119 9.91 6.37 -2.92
N SER A 120 10.51 5.57 -2.03
CA SER A 120 9.84 5.16 -0.79
C SER A 120 10.72 5.43 0.43
N ALA A 121 10.11 5.80 1.54
CA ALA A 121 10.78 5.77 2.83
C ALA A 121 11.32 4.36 3.08
N SER A 122 12.48 4.25 3.76
CA SER A 122 13.05 2.96 4.13
C SER A 122 12.04 2.16 4.96
N VAL A 123 11.39 1.16 4.34
CA VAL A 123 10.41 0.30 4.98
C VAL A 123 11.07 -1.01 5.37
N LYS A 124 10.92 -1.39 6.64
CA LYS A 124 11.40 -2.69 7.13
C LYS A 124 10.45 -3.79 6.68
N LEU A 125 10.94 -4.70 5.86
CA LEU A 125 10.18 -5.76 5.23
C LEU A 125 10.48 -7.14 5.85
N ILE A 126 9.54 -8.06 5.72
CA ILE A 126 9.74 -9.49 5.89
C ILE A 126 10.17 -10.06 4.53
N GLN A 127 11.26 -10.82 4.54
CA GLN A 127 11.72 -11.60 3.39
C GLN A 127 11.24 -13.04 3.51
N THR A 128 10.78 -13.63 2.40
CA THR A 128 10.36 -15.03 2.30
C THR A 128 10.84 -15.65 0.99
N ASP A 129 11.01 -16.96 0.96
CA ASP A 129 11.25 -17.74 -0.26
C ASP A 129 9.94 -18.28 -0.87
N ALA A 130 8.79 -18.05 -0.22
CA ALA A 130 7.50 -18.22 -0.87
C ALA A 130 7.43 -17.31 -2.11
N ALA A 131 7.02 -17.86 -3.26
CA ALA A 131 7.03 -17.11 -4.52
C ALA A 131 6.06 -15.91 -4.46
N ILE A 132 6.62 -14.69 -4.53
CA ILE A 132 5.88 -13.43 -4.63
C ILE A 132 6.04 -12.94 -6.08
N ASN A 133 4.95 -12.90 -6.81
CA ASN A 133 4.89 -12.54 -8.23
C ASN A 133 3.82 -11.47 -8.48
N PRO A 134 3.86 -10.77 -9.61
CA PRO A 134 2.76 -9.91 -10.05
C PRO A 134 1.42 -10.65 -9.96
N GLY A 135 0.43 -9.99 -9.33
CA GLY A 135 -0.90 -10.55 -9.08
C GLY A 135 -1.12 -10.98 -7.63
N ASN A 136 -0.11 -11.47 -6.88
CA ASN A 136 -0.28 -11.67 -5.45
C ASN A 136 0.12 -10.45 -4.58
N SER A 137 0.60 -9.35 -5.20
CA SER A 137 0.71 -8.04 -4.55
C SER A 137 -0.61 -7.62 -3.93
N GLY A 138 -0.56 -7.09 -2.71
CA GLY A 138 -1.73 -6.74 -1.89
C GLY A 138 -2.41 -7.92 -1.20
N GLY A 139 -2.03 -9.14 -1.56
CA GLY A 139 -2.50 -10.37 -0.91
C GLY A 139 -1.79 -10.66 0.41
N ALA A 140 -2.26 -11.68 1.11
CA ALA A 140 -1.80 -12.02 2.44
C ALA A 140 -0.54 -12.88 2.44
N LEU A 141 0.40 -12.59 3.33
CA LEU A 141 1.36 -13.54 3.86
C LEU A 141 0.83 -14.03 5.21
N VAL A 142 0.53 -15.32 5.33
CA VAL A 142 -0.03 -15.88 6.56
C VAL A 142 0.94 -16.88 7.19
N ASN A 143 0.84 -17.02 8.52
CA ASN A 143 1.57 -18.04 9.26
C ASN A 143 0.84 -19.39 9.21
N SER A 144 1.40 -20.41 9.85
CA SER A 144 0.83 -21.78 9.91
C SER A 144 -0.54 -21.87 10.62
N LYS A 145 -0.97 -20.81 11.32
CA LYS A 145 -2.28 -20.72 11.95
C LYS A 145 -3.33 -20.03 11.06
N GLY A 146 -2.93 -19.56 9.88
CA GLY A 146 -3.80 -18.78 8.99
C GLY A 146 -3.96 -17.31 9.39
N GLU A 147 -3.12 -16.81 10.29
CA GLU A 147 -3.12 -15.40 10.69
C GLU A 147 -2.27 -14.58 9.71
N VAL A 148 -2.77 -13.43 9.26
CA VAL A 148 -2.05 -12.52 8.36
C VAL A 148 -0.93 -11.83 9.12
N ILE A 149 0.32 -12.08 8.75
CA ILE A 149 1.51 -11.48 9.35
C ILE A 149 2.10 -10.37 8.49
N ALA A 150 1.81 -10.35 7.18
CA ALA A 150 2.29 -9.30 6.28
C ALA A 150 1.41 -9.19 5.03
N ILE A 151 1.61 -8.11 4.26
CA ILE A 151 1.00 -7.86 2.95
C ILE A 151 2.07 -8.05 1.89
N ASN A 152 1.84 -8.96 0.94
CA ASN A 152 2.77 -9.24 -0.15
C ASN A 152 2.95 -8.00 -1.05
N SER A 153 4.17 -7.72 -1.48
CA SER A 153 4.45 -6.66 -2.45
C SER A 153 5.52 -7.11 -3.45
N SER A 154 5.16 -7.18 -4.72
CA SER A 154 6.12 -7.46 -5.80
C SER A 154 6.95 -6.23 -6.17
N LYS A 155 6.59 -5.02 -5.73
CA LYS A 155 7.35 -3.79 -5.97
C LYS A 155 8.78 -3.88 -5.45
N PHE A 156 8.98 -4.59 -4.33
CA PHE A 156 10.28 -4.73 -3.67
C PHE A 156 11.06 -5.98 -4.14
N ALA A 157 10.48 -6.81 -5.01
CA ALA A 157 11.16 -7.97 -5.57
C ALA A 157 12.05 -7.56 -6.76
N SER A 158 13.25 -8.12 -6.85
CA SER A 158 14.09 -7.98 -8.04
C SER A 158 13.71 -9.07 -9.03
N GLU A 159 13.46 -8.71 -10.29
CA GLU A 159 13.21 -9.67 -11.37
C GLU A 159 14.41 -10.58 -11.66
N GLU A 160 15.61 -10.16 -11.23
CA GLU A 160 16.87 -10.88 -11.48
C GLU A 160 17.20 -11.91 -10.38
N VAL A 161 16.45 -11.95 -9.27
CA VAL A 161 16.78 -12.80 -8.12
C VAL A 161 15.59 -13.69 -7.74
N GLU A 162 15.69 -14.97 -8.07
CA GLU A 162 14.73 -15.98 -7.65
C GLU A 162 14.82 -16.29 -6.13
N GLY A 163 13.68 -16.60 -5.50
CA GLY A 163 13.62 -17.01 -4.09
C GLY A 163 13.73 -15.88 -3.08
N MET A 164 13.57 -14.63 -3.52
CA MET A 164 13.53 -13.45 -2.64
C MET A 164 12.22 -12.69 -2.81
N GLY A 165 11.20 -13.08 -2.06
CA GLY A 165 9.94 -12.35 -1.95
C GLY A 165 9.94 -11.41 -0.75
N PHE A 166 9.15 -10.33 -0.82
CA PHE A 166 9.04 -9.34 0.23
C PHE A 166 7.59 -9.05 0.59
N ALA A 167 7.36 -8.77 1.86
CA ALA A 167 6.05 -8.42 2.37
C ALA A 167 6.14 -7.36 3.48
N ILE A 168 5.16 -6.46 3.53
CA ILE A 168 5.08 -5.37 4.51
C ILE A 168 4.50 -5.95 5.81
N PRO A 169 5.24 -5.93 6.94
CA PRO A 169 4.77 -6.51 8.20
C PRO A 169 3.48 -5.87 8.69
N MET A 170 2.54 -6.65 9.24
CA MET A 170 1.29 -6.11 9.81
C MET A 170 1.53 -5.11 10.94
N ALA A 171 2.61 -5.26 11.73
CA ALA A 171 2.97 -4.28 12.75
C ALA A 171 3.25 -2.88 12.18
N THR A 172 3.69 -2.78 10.93
CA THR A 172 3.86 -1.52 10.18
C THR A 172 2.56 -1.14 9.48
N ALA A 173 1.90 -2.11 8.84
CA ALA A 173 0.73 -1.87 8.00
C ALA A 173 -0.52 -1.48 8.79
N GLU A 174 -0.79 -2.14 9.92
CA GLU A 174 -2.05 -1.99 10.66
C GLU A 174 -2.36 -0.54 11.06
N PRO A 175 -1.46 0.23 11.70
CA PRO A 175 -1.73 1.62 12.06
C PRO A 175 -1.98 2.52 10.84
N ILE A 176 -1.27 2.28 9.73
CA ILE A 176 -1.44 3.03 8.49
C ILE A 176 -2.81 2.70 7.85
N LEU A 177 -3.14 1.41 7.75
CA LEU A 177 -4.44 0.98 7.22
C LEU A 177 -5.60 1.53 8.04
N GLU A 178 -5.46 1.60 9.37
CA GLU A 178 -6.46 2.19 10.27
C GLU A 178 -6.64 3.69 10.00
N GLU A 179 -5.55 4.42 9.78
CA GLU A 179 -5.59 5.83 9.37
C GLU A 179 -6.28 5.99 8.01
N LEU A 180 -5.89 5.20 7.01
CA LEU A 180 -6.46 5.25 5.67
C LEU A 180 -7.97 4.92 5.67
N MET A 181 -8.43 3.96 6.47
CA MET A 181 -9.86 3.66 6.62
C MET A 181 -10.65 4.83 7.22
N ASN A 182 -10.04 5.61 8.10
CA ASN A 182 -10.68 6.73 8.79
C ASN A 182 -10.54 8.06 8.04
N GLN A 183 -9.79 8.12 6.94
CA GLN A 183 -9.68 9.32 6.12
C GLN A 183 -11.07 9.80 5.68
N LYS A 184 -11.36 11.08 5.95
CA LYS A 184 -12.57 11.72 5.45
C LYS A 184 -12.31 12.17 4.02
N GLU A 185 -13.19 11.80 3.13
CA GLU A 185 -13.18 12.30 1.76
C GLU A 185 -13.38 13.83 1.81
N VAL A 186 -12.37 14.57 1.39
CA VAL A 186 -12.47 16.02 1.24
C VAL A 186 -13.04 16.26 -0.16
N ALA A 187 -14.24 16.81 -0.23
CA ALA A 187 -14.85 17.15 -1.52
C ALA A 187 -13.87 18.00 -2.35
N ALA A 188 -13.83 17.77 -3.67
CA ALA A 188 -12.85 18.38 -4.56
C ALA A 188 -12.77 19.91 -4.46
N ASN A 189 -13.91 20.57 -4.17
CA ASN A 189 -13.99 22.02 -3.93
C ASN A 189 -13.41 22.47 -2.57
N ASN A 190 -13.17 21.54 -1.65
CA ASN A 190 -12.60 21.79 -0.32
C ASN A 190 -11.17 21.25 -0.16
N GLN A 191 -10.61 20.67 -1.22
CA GLN A 191 -9.22 20.21 -1.19
C GLN A 191 -8.29 21.39 -1.12
N ALA A 192 -7.36 21.37 -0.16
CA ALA A 192 -6.30 22.37 -0.08
C ALA A 192 -5.35 22.16 -1.29
N TYR A 193 -5.08 23.24 -1.97
CA TYR A 193 -4.19 23.27 -3.13
C TYR A 193 -3.11 24.32 -2.91
N LEU A 194 -1.86 23.89 -2.86
CA LEU A 194 -0.74 24.81 -2.69
C LEU A 194 -0.30 25.43 -4.02
N GLY A 195 -0.31 24.65 -5.08
CA GLY A 195 0.06 25.09 -6.43
C GLY A 195 1.54 25.12 -6.67
N ILE A 196 2.22 24.06 -6.30
CA ILE A 196 3.64 23.82 -6.61
C ILE A 196 3.80 22.46 -7.31
N THR A 197 4.87 22.36 -8.11
CA THR A 197 5.46 21.09 -8.51
C THR A 197 6.76 20.96 -7.74
N GLY A 198 6.95 19.84 -7.03
CA GLY A 198 8.11 19.61 -6.18
C GLY A 198 8.79 18.28 -6.45
N ARG A 199 9.98 18.13 -5.89
CA ARG A 199 10.73 16.87 -5.82
C ARG A 199 11.29 16.73 -4.42
N ASP A 200 11.33 15.50 -3.92
CA ASP A 200 11.89 15.23 -2.60
C ASP A 200 13.41 15.44 -2.62
N VAL A 201 13.90 16.12 -1.59
CA VAL A 201 15.33 16.20 -1.26
C VAL A 201 15.59 15.11 -0.24
N THR A 202 16.13 14.01 -0.71
CA THR A 202 16.48 12.85 0.13
C THR A 202 17.75 13.11 0.96
N SER A 203 18.04 12.22 1.90
CA SER A 203 19.29 12.27 2.69
C SER A 203 20.55 12.21 1.83
N GLU A 204 20.51 11.58 0.67
CA GLU A 204 21.63 11.54 -0.27
C GLU A 204 21.90 12.91 -0.89
N TYR A 205 20.85 13.63 -1.32
CA TYR A 205 20.96 14.99 -1.82
C TYR A 205 21.45 15.95 -0.73
N GLU A 206 20.96 15.79 0.51
CA GLU A 206 21.42 16.54 1.66
C GLU A 206 22.95 16.39 1.84
N GLN A 207 23.43 15.14 1.86
CA GLN A 207 24.84 14.84 2.02
C GLN A 207 25.71 15.30 0.83
N ALA A 208 25.20 15.16 -0.39
CA ALA A 208 25.95 15.50 -1.60
C ALA A 208 26.05 17.03 -1.83
N TYR A 209 24.99 17.78 -1.50
CA TYR A 209 24.88 19.19 -1.87
C TYR A 209 24.75 20.13 -0.66
N GLY A 210 24.67 19.62 0.56
CA GLY A 210 24.54 20.44 1.79
C GLY A 210 23.24 21.21 1.89
N ILE A 211 22.15 20.71 1.27
CA ILE A 211 20.81 21.30 1.28
C ILE A 211 19.91 20.52 2.24
N PRO A 212 18.98 21.17 2.94
CA PRO A 212 18.12 20.48 3.90
C PRO A 212 17.15 19.51 3.21
N GLN A 213 16.81 18.41 3.88
CA GLN A 213 15.72 17.53 3.43
C GLN A 213 14.40 18.28 3.37
N GLY A 214 13.54 17.88 2.45
CA GLY A 214 12.23 18.48 2.25
C GLY A 214 11.79 18.42 0.79
N ILE A 215 10.86 19.28 0.40
CA ILE A 215 10.34 19.34 -0.96
C ILE A 215 10.98 20.52 -1.71
N TYR A 216 11.85 20.25 -2.67
CA TYR A 216 12.39 21.24 -3.58
C TYR A 216 11.32 21.69 -4.58
N ILE A 217 11.04 22.97 -4.65
CA ILE A 217 10.05 23.56 -5.57
C ILE A 217 10.70 23.70 -6.95
N SER A 218 10.23 22.90 -7.91
CA SER A 218 10.66 22.99 -9.31
C SER A 218 9.83 23.98 -10.12
N GLU A 219 8.54 24.19 -9.73
CA GLU A 219 7.63 25.11 -10.38
C GLU A 219 6.58 25.61 -9.38
N VAL A 220 6.10 26.86 -9.57
CA VAL A 220 4.97 27.46 -8.85
C VAL A 220 3.91 27.83 -9.88
N SER A 221 2.70 27.35 -9.69
CA SER A 221 1.58 27.61 -10.60
C SER A 221 1.10 29.07 -10.48
N ALA A 222 0.91 29.74 -11.60
CA ALA A 222 0.42 31.11 -11.62
C ALA A 222 -0.98 31.22 -10.97
N GLY A 223 -1.19 32.28 -10.17
CA GLY A 223 -2.43 32.54 -9.44
C GLY A 223 -2.65 31.66 -8.22
N SER A 224 -1.73 30.72 -7.92
CA SER A 224 -1.83 29.78 -6.80
C SER A 224 -1.66 30.44 -5.43
N PRO A 225 -2.09 29.75 -4.35
CA PRO A 225 -1.76 30.16 -2.98
C PRO A 225 -0.24 30.28 -2.74
N ALA A 226 0.56 29.37 -3.31
CA ALA A 226 2.01 29.40 -3.21
C ALA A 226 2.61 30.67 -3.80
N GLU A 227 2.17 31.07 -5.01
CA GLU A 227 2.62 32.31 -5.64
C GLU A 227 2.25 33.54 -4.80
N LYS A 228 0.99 33.57 -4.32
CA LYS A 228 0.50 34.68 -3.45
C LYS A 228 1.26 34.77 -2.12
N ALA A 229 1.73 33.61 -1.62
CA ALA A 229 2.57 33.52 -0.42
C ALA A 229 4.05 33.87 -0.69
N GLY A 230 4.44 34.09 -1.95
CA GLY A 230 5.82 34.43 -2.32
C GLY A 230 6.75 33.23 -2.43
N LEU A 231 6.22 31.98 -2.51
CA LEU A 231 7.05 30.83 -2.78
C LEU A 231 7.59 30.88 -4.21
N GLN A 232 8.84 30.46 -4.38
CA GLN A 232 9.53 30.54 -5.66
C GLN A 232 10.20 29.21 -5.99
N LYS A 233 10.40 28.95 -7.28
CA LYS A 233 11.28 27.88 -7.76
C LYS A 233 12.66 28.00 -7.08
N GLY A 234 13.18 26.86 -6.62
CA GLY A 234 14.47 26.79 -5.94
C GLY A 234 14.36 26.80 -4.41
N TYR A 235 13.19 27.10 -3.86
CA TYR A 235 12.97 26.98 -2.41
C TYR A 235 12.79 25.51 -2.01
N ILE A 236 13.13 25.20 -0.75
CA ILE A 236 12.91 23.88 -0.16
C ILE A 236 11.93 24.06 1.02
N ILE A 237 10.80 23.37 0.93
CA ILE A 237 9.85 23.30 2.04
C ILE A 237 10.34 22.23 3.00
N THR A 238 10.81 22.64 4.16
CA THR A 238 11.37 21.74 5.17
C THR A 238 10.38 21.36 6.25
N LYS A 239 9.31 22.14 6.41
CA LYS A 239 8.27 21.94 7.42
C LYS A 239 6.93 22.48 6.94
N LEU A 240 5.86 21.77 7.30
CA LEU A 240 4.49 22.23 7.15
C LEU A 240 3.84 22.32 8.53
N ASN A 241 3.28 23.48 8.89
CA ASN A 241 2.68 23.75 10.22
C ASN A 241 3.63 23.44 11.40
N GLY A 242 4.95 23.56 11.17
CA GLY A 242 5.97 23.35 12.21
C GLY A 242 6.43 21.89 12.42
N THR A 243 5.86 20.97 11.66
CA THR A 243 6.29 19.54 11.63
C THR A 243 7.01 19.24 10.34
#